data_9b1974a7dd442dbb578dc700e1a16a8b
#
_entry.id   9b1974a7dd442dbb578dc700e1a16a8b
#
_cell.length_a   1.000
_cell.length_b   1.000
_cell.length_c   1.000
_cell.angle_alpha   90.00
_cell.angle_beta   90.00
_cell.angle_gamma   90.00
#
_symmetry.space_group_name_H-M   'P 1'
#
loop_
_entity.id
_entity.type
_entity.pdbx_description
1 polymer ?
#
loop_
_entity_poly.entity_id
_entity_poly.type
_entity_poly.pdbx_seq_one_letter_code
_entity_poly.pdbx_strand_id
1 'polypeptide(L)' 'MAGCAATECIVIENAPLGVQAGKAAGCFTVAVTTGPIPRERLVESGADIVYGSMAEFADALPHLISLFREND' A
#
# COMPACT_ATOMS: atom_id res chain seq x y z
N MET A 1 -3.23 -7.14 12.22
CA MET A 1 -2.89 -6.28 13.35
C MET A 1 -3.95 -6.38 14.42
N ALA A 2 -3.49 -6.52 15.65
CA ALA A 2 -4.41 -6.58 16.76
C ALA A 2 -5.20 -5.29 16.85
N GLY A 3 -6.51 -5.39 17.04
CA GLY A 3 -7.37 -4.24 17.21
C GLY A 3 -7.84 -3.57 15.93
N CYS A 4 -7.38 -4.03 14.75
CA CYS A 4 -7.81 -3.46 13.47
C CYS A 4 -8.45 -4.52 12.60
N ALA A 5 -9.56 -4.16 11.94
CA ALA A 5 -10.06 -4.96 10.84
C ALA A 5 -9.11 -4.77 9.65
N ALA A 6 -9.02 -5.79 8.78
CA ALA A 6 -8.16 -5.70 7.60
C ALA A 6 -8.49 -4.48 6.75
N THR A 7 -9.76 -4.15 6.61
CA THR A 7 -10.22 -3.00 5.85
C THR A 7 -9.84 -1.67 6.46
N GLU A 8 -9.33 -1.68 7.69
CA GLU A 8 -8.89 -0.47 8.38
C GLU A 8 -7.39 -0.32 8.40
N CYS A 9 -6.67 -1.23 7.73
CA CYS A 9 -5.21 -1.26 7.76
C CYS A 9 -4.64 -0.87 6.41
N ILE A 10 -3.57 -0.08 6.45
CA ILE A 10 -2.80 0.27 5.26
C ILE A 10 -1.43 -0.38 5.40
N VAL A 11 -1.04 -1.15 4.39
CA VAL A 11 0.27 -1.80 4.35
C VAL A 11 1.12 -1.06 3.34
N ILE A 12 2.36 -0.76 3.71
CA ILE A 12 3.30 -0.06 2.84
C ILE A 12 4.49 -0.98 2.59
N GLU A 13 4.76 -1.30 1.32
CA GLU A 13 5.78 -2.27 0.96
C GLU A 13 6.56 -1.83 -0.26
N ASN A 14 7.78 -2.36 -0.40
CA ASN A 14 8.60 -2.11 -1.58
C ASN A 14 9.00 -3.40 -2.30
N ALA A 15 8.41 -4.52 -1.94
CA ALA A 15 8.73 -5.82 -2.53
C ALA A 15 7.45 -6.59 -2.87
N PRO A 16 7.47 -7.38 -3.95
CA PRO A 16 6.28 -8.15 -4.36
C PRO A 16 5.72 -9.07 -3.29
N LEU A 17 6.58 -9.75 -2.54
CA LEU A 17 6.11 -10.68 -1.50
C LEU A 17 5.35 -9.95 -0.40
N GLY A 18 5.83 -8.75 -0.02
CA GLY A 18 5.14 -7.94 0.98
C GLY A 18 3.79 -7.44 0.48
N VAL A 19 3.72 -7.06 -0.81
CA VAL A 19 2.47 -6.63 -1.42
C VAL A 19 1.48 -7.79 -1.43
N GLN A 20 1.93 -8.98 -1.83
CA GLN A 20 1.08 -10.16 -1.86
C GLN A 20 0.55 -10.49 -0.47
N ALA A 21 1.40 -10.40 0.55
CA ALA A 21 0.99 -10.65 1.92
C ALA A 21 -0.07 -9.66 2.39
N GLY A 22 0.12 -8.38 2.07
CA GLY A 22 -0.86 -7.35 2.41
C GLY A 22 -2.21 -7.60 1.76
N LYS A 23 -2.20 -7.97 0.49
CA LYS A 23 -3.45 -8.27 -0.24
C LYS A 23 -4.10 -9.54 0.30
N ALA A 24 -3.31 -10.55 0.62
CA ALA A 24 -3.85 -11.78 1.18
C ALA A 24 -4.54 -11.54 2.53
N ALA A 25 -4.05 -10.56 3.27
CA ALA A 25 -4.67 -10.18 4.55
C ALA A 25 -5.89 -9.28 4.35
N GLY A 26 -6.18 -8.84 3.13
CA GLY A 26 -7.31 -7.96 2.84
C GLY A 26 -7.04 -6.49 3.11
N CYS A 27 -5.78 -6.11 3.30
CA CYS A 27 -5.42 -4.73 3.62
C CYS A 27 -5.31 -3.88 2.36
N PHE A 28 -5.53 -2.57 2.51
CA PHE A 28 -5.21 -1.62 1.47
C PHE A 28 -3.68 -1.55 1.37
N THR A 29 -3.12 -1.90 0.23
CA THR A 29 -1.69 -2.07 0.09
C THR A 29 -1.09 -1.03 -0.84
N VAL A 30 -0.15 -0.26 -0.30
CA VAL A 30 0.58 0.77 -1.02
C VAL A 30 1.99 0.26 -1.27
N ALA A 31 2.45 0.36 -2.51
CA ALA A 31 3.81 0.00 -2.87
C ALA A 31 4.61 1.25 -3.20
N VAL A 32 5.90 1.23 -2.89
CA VAL A 32 6.81 2.31 -3.24
C VAL A 32 8.03 1.71 -3.96
N THR A 33 8.48 2.38 -5.01
CA THR A 33 9.59 1.88 -5.83
C THR A 33 10.93 2.39 -5.31
N THR A 34 11.20 2.14 -4.02
CA THR A 34 12.44 2.60 -3.38
C THR A 34 13.61 1.64 -3.61
N GLY A 35 13.34 0.43 -4.09
CA GLY A 35 14.36 -0.57 -4.34
C GLY A 35 14.49 -0.85 -5.84
N PRO A 36 15.19 -1.95 -6.19
CA PRO A 36 15.42 -2.29 -7.59
C PRO A 36 14.22 -2.89 -8.30
N ILE A 37 13.12 -3.12 -7.60
CA ILE A 37 11.95 -3.78 -8.19
C ILE A 37 11.20 -2.81 -9.10
N PRO A 38 10.94 -3.17 -10.37
CA PRO A 38 10.19 -2.31 -11.27
C PRO A 38 8.75 -2.12 -10.80
N ARG A 39 8.21 -0.95 -11.13
CA ARG A 39 6.81 -0.62 -10.79
C ARG A 39 5.84 -1.70 -11.26
N GLU A 40 6.04 -2.24 -12.45
CA GLU A 40 5.15 -3.24 -13.03
C GLU A 40 5.05 -4.50 -12.18
N ARG A 41 6.15 -4.89 -11.54
CA ARG A 41 6.16 -6.06 -10.67
C ARG A 41 5.33 -5.83 -9.43
N LEU A 42 5.34 -4.62 -8.90
CA LEU A 42 4.55 -4.27 -7.73
C LEU A 42 3.06 -4.21 -8.08
N VAL A 43 2.73 -3.67 -9.25
CA VAL A 43 1.35 -3.65 -9.73
C VAL A 43 0.84 -5.08 -9.93
N GLU A 44 1.64 -5.93 -10.57
CA GLU A 44 1.27 -7.33 -10.80
C GLU A 44 1.07 -8.10 -9.51
N SER A 45 1.76 -7.71 -8.45
CA SER A 45 1.62 -8.36 -7.14
C SER A 45 0.33 -7.97 -6.43
N GLY A 46 -0.38 -6.97 -6.94
CA GLY A 46 -1.69 -6.60 -6.43
C GLY A 46 -1.74 -5.30 -5.63
N ALA A 47 -0.70 -4.46 -5.71
CA ALA A 47 -0.71 -3.18 -5.01
C ALA A 47 -1.90 -2.33 -5.46
N ASP A 48 -2.55 -1.69 -4.52
CA ASP A 48 -3.67 -0.80 -4.83
C ASP A 48 -3.17 0.52 -5.41
N ILE A 49 -2.04 1.01 -4.90
CA ILE A 49 -1.40 2.23 -5.38
C ILE A 49 0.11 2.02 -5.36
N VAL A 50 0.81 2.57 -6.34
CA VAL A 50 2.28 2.53 -6.40
C VAL A 50 2.80 3.95 -6.49
N TYR A 51 3.71 4.31 -5.58
CA TYR A 51 4.39 5.61 -5.60
C TYR A 51 5.85 5.44 -5.96
N GLY A 52 6.42 6.46 -6.60
CA GLY A 52 7.82 6.44 -7.02
C GLY A 52 8.81 6.61 -5.89
N SER A 53 8.36 7.13 -4.74
CA SER A 53 9.24 7.35 -3.60
C SER A 53 8.44 7.47 -2.32
N MET A 54 9.13 7.37 -1.19
CA MET A 54 8.50 7.60 0.12
C MET A 54 8.05 9.05 0.27
N ALA A 55 8.75 9.98 -0.37
CA ALA A 55 8.35 11.39 -0.33
C ALA A 55 7.00 11.60 -1.01
N GLU A 56 6.81 10.97 -2.18
CA GLU A 56 5.52 11.04 -2.88
C GLU A 56 4.41 10.42 -2.03
N PHE A 57 4.70 9.29 -1.39
CA PHE A 57 3.73 8.65 -0.51
C PHE A 57 3.39 9.57 0.67
N ALA A 58 4.39 10.19 1.29
CA ALA A 58 4.16 11.07 2.43
C ALA A 58 3.29 12.26 2.04
N ASP A 59 3.51 12.82 0.84
CA ASP A 59 2.70 13.92 0.35
C ASP A 59 1.24 13.51 0.11
N ALA A 60 1.02 12.29 -0.30
CA ALA A 60 -0.31 11.77 -0.60
C ALA A 60 -1.04 11.26 0.65
N LEU A 61 -0.32 11.03 1.75
CA LEU A 61 -0.87 10.36 2.92
C LEU A 61 -2.13 11.03 3.49
N PRO A 62 -2.18 12.34 3.67
CA PRO A 62 -3.41 12.96 4.18
C PRO A 62 -4.62 12.69 3.29
N HIS A 63 -4.42 12.71 1.98
CA HIS A 63 -5.48 12.42 1.03
C HIS A 63 -5.92 10.96 1.12
N LEU A 64 -4.97 10.05 1.22
CA LEU A 64 -5.26 8.63 1.36
C LEU A 64 -6.05 8.34 2.63
N ILE A 65 -5.65 8.96 3.74
CA ILE A 65 -6.35 8.80 5.00
C ILE A 65 -7.78 9.31 4.88
N SER A 66 -7.98 10.45 4.23
CA SER A 66 -9.30 11.02 4.02
C SER A 66 -10.19 10.07 3.22
N LEU A 67 -9.66 9.54 2.09
CA LEU A 67 -10.41 8.59 1.27
C LEU A 67 -10.74 7.32 2.05
N PHE A 68 -9.77 6.82 2.80
CA PHE A 68 -9.95 5.60 3.57
C PHE A 68 -11.05 5.77 4.61
N ARG A 69 -11.09 6.92 5.27
CA ARG A 69 -12.10 7.22 6.29
C ARG A 69 -13.48 7.43 5.70
N GLU A 70 -13.56 7.96 4.49
CA GLU A 70 -14.84 8.19 3.82
C GLU A 70 -15.55 6.89 3.46
N ASN A 71 -14.79 5.80 3.36
CA ASN A 71 -15.33 4.49 3.02
C ASN A 71 -15.80 3.68 4.22
N ASP A 72 -15.65 4.23 5.40
CA ASP A 72 -16.11 3.54 6.62
C ASP A 72 -17.68 3.59 6.75
#